data_6cc1c598795dc60fe7be63b61e66697e
#
_entry.id   6cc1c598795dc60fe7be63b61e66697e
#
_cell.length_a   1.000
_cell.length_b   1.000
_cell.length_c   1.000
_cell.angle_alpha   90.00
_cell.angle_beta   90.00
_cell.angle_gamma   90.00
#
_symmetry.space_group_name_H-M   'P 1'
#
loop_
_entity.id
_entity.type
_entity.pdbx_description
1 polymer ?
#
loop_
_entity_poly.entity_id
_entity_poly.type
_entity_poly.pdbx_seq_one_letter_code
_entity_poly.pdbx_strand_id
1 'polypeptide(L)'
;MADGGSDGGARAAEAQAWRDTTASSPPYAGADPADAACGPPPRGAGSATGHGAAASASSWLAYGVPAVIGRVRQPGSLPGAQVFLLVFLPFALGHYLSSLLRNVNAVLAPQLMAELALTPAQLGLLTSAYFFSFALVQLPVGVALDRYGPRRVQFAMLCLAAAGALAFAGSRELNQLLLARALMGIGLAGCFMAAVKSISTWISPARLPSVQGYLIAAGGLGAASATLPVRLALRYIDWRWLFIALAAGCAIVALLIFLLAPTPPETPRTSFTRRMLAEVCANPMFRETACLVLMPHAVFFGIQGLWVARWLNDVAHFDQQAIAWLLYLGMAAVIFGAISVGMITEWAARKNIAPLSVAAAGIALYIAIQCGFVLDWAPSYQLLSVLFTLVGTITGIEYAIVAQAMPPALTGRASTCLNLLIFLGAFAVQAGFGAIVGLWRPDALQHYPAVAYRTAFGVLVLLQLAGLVRFLARRRGRSARSGKMAAINSKEDYETGSLRPSRQREARPD
;
A
#
# COMPACT_ATOMS: atom_id res chain seq x y z
N MET A 1 5.73 43.18 20.52
CA MET A 1 7.13 42.76 20.62
C MET A 1 7.21 41.75 21.74
N ALA A 2 7.92 40.65 21.48
CA ALA A 2 8.23 39.52 22.35
C ALA A 2 7.07 38.54 22.62
N ASP A 3 7.06 37.40 21.89
CA ASP A 3 7.19 36.06 22.45
C ASP A 3 7.40 35.05 21.32
N GLY A 4 8.64 34.67 21.11
CA GLY A 4 9.06 33.72 20.06
C GLY A 4 10.11 32.71 20.57
N GLY A 5 10.06 32.29 21.85
CA GLY A 5 11.15 31.54 22.46
C GLY A 5 10.87 30.10 22.94
N SER A 6 9.64 29.62 23.02
CA SER A 6 9.31 28.34 23.69
C SER A 6 9.13 27.10 22.79
N ASP A 7 9.06 27.27 21.47
CA ASP A 7 8.74 26.17 20.53
C ASP A 7 9.99 25.38 20.04
N GLY A 8 11.20 25.91 20.25
CA GLY A 8 12.46 25.26 19.83
C GLY A 8 12.90 24.08 20.72
N GLY A 9 12.63 24.14 22.02
CA GLY A 9 13.06 23.13 22.98
C GLY A 9 12.29 21.81 22.89
N ALA A 10 10.99 21.88 22.65
CA ALA A 10 10.14 20.71 22.52
C ALA A 10 10.43 19.93 21.21
N ARG A 11 10.76 20.64 20.14
CA ARG A 11 11.15 20.04 18.85
C ARG A 11 12.54 19.37 18.93
N ALA A 12 13.45 19.93 19.71
CA ALA A 12 14.78 19.34 19.93
C ALA A 12 14.70 18.07 20.79
N ALA A 13 13.83 18.01 21.78
CA ALA A 13 13.62 16.82 22.62
C ALA A 13 12.94 15.67 21.85
N GLU A 14 11.99 15.95 20.96
CA GLU A 14 11.41 14.93 20.08
C GLU A 14 12.42 14.39 19.05
N ALA A 15 13.28 15.24 18.53
CA ALA A 15 14.36 14.85 17.61
C ALA A 15 15.46 14.04 18.33
N GLN A 16 15.68 14.29 19.62
CA GLN A 16 16.61 13.53 20.46
C GLN A 16 16.05 12.15 20.81
N ALA A 17 14.79 12.07 21.22
CA ALA A 17 14.11 10.80 21.47
C ALA A 17 14.04 9.91 20.21
N TRP A 18 13.97 10.51 19.03
CA TRP A 18 14.01 9.80 17.75
C TRP A 18 15.42 9.27 17.43
N ARG A 19 16.48 10.00 17.78
CA ARG A 19 17.88 9.56 17.62
C ARG A 19 18.25 8.45 18.60
N ASP A 20 17.80 8.54 19.84
CA ASP A 20 18.10 7.55 20.88
C ASP A 20 17.43 6.20 20.62
N THR A 21 16.29 6.18 19.93
CA THR A 21 15.63 4.94 19.46
C THR A 21 16.32 4.30 18.25
N THR A 22 17.11 5.05 17.48
CA THR A 22 17.87 4.52 16.32
C THR A 22 19.31 4.16 16.66
N ALA A 23 19.83 4.60 17.80
CA ALA A 23 21.24 4.39 18.21
C ALA A 23 21.49 3.15 19.08
N SER A 24 20.46 2.40 19.48
CA SER A 24 20.61 1.19 20.30
C SER A 24 20.64 -0.12 19.49
N SER A 25 21.50 -0.17 18.47
CA SER A 25 21.94 -1.45 17.90
C SER A 25 23.32 -1.77 18.48
N PRO A 26 23.55 -2.96 19.08
CA PRO A 26 24.86 -3.32 19.59
C PRO A 26 25.88 -3.45 18.43
N PRO A 27 27.13 -3.02 18.62
CA PRO A 27 28.17 -3.18 17.62
C PRO A 27 28.50 -4.67 17.46
N TYR A 28 28.48 -5.18 16.25
CA TYR A 28 29.10 -6.45 15.91
C TYR A 28 30.62 -6.32 16.19
N ALA A 29 31.11 -7.12 17.12
CA ALA A 29 32.54 -7.28 17.41
C ALA A 29 33.23 -7.80 16.14
N GLY A 30 34.21 -7.05 15.66
CA GLY A 30 35.09 -7.44 14.58
C GLY A 30 35.95 -8.62 15.00
N ALA A 31 36.00 -9.64 14.16
CA ALA A 31 37.08 -10.64 14.19
C ALA A 31 38.14 -10.21 13.17
N ASP A 32 39.33 -10.02 13.65
CA ASP A 32 40.55 -9.77 12.86
C ASP A 32 40.85 -10.92 11.90
N PRO A 33 41.22 -10.67 10.64
CA PRO A 33 41.70 -11.68 9.72
C PRO A 33 43.24 -11.69 9.69
N ALA A 34 43.86 -12.36 10.63
CA ALA A 34 45.28 -12.74 10.52
C ALA A 34 45.45 -14.10 11.18
N ASP A 35 45.61 -15.13 10.37
CA ASP A 35 46.33 -16.39 10.52
C ASP A 35 45.60 -17.54 9.85
N ALA A 36 45.91 -17.75 8.57
CA ALA A 36 45.92 -19.04 7.95
C ALA A 36 46.89 -19.03 6.77
N ALA A 37 48.04 -19.62 7.04
CA ALA A 37 49.16 -19.75 6.12
C ALA A 37 48.86 -20.63 4.91
N CYS A 38 49.52 -20.24 3.82
CA CYS A 38 49.67 -20.92 2.53
C CYS A 38 50.08 -22.39 2.58
N GLY A 39 49.40 -23.19 1.76
CA GLY A 39 49.93 -24.41 1.14
C GLY A 39 49.68 -24.37 -0.38
N PRO A 40 50.65 -24.69 -1.24
CA PRO A 40 50.53 -24.52 -2.66
C PRO A 40 49.80 -25.70 -3.36
N PRO A 41 49.14 -25.47 -4.53
CA PRO A 41 48.47 -26.52 -5.27
C PRO A 41 49.43 -27.34 -6.16
N PRO A 42 49.17 -28.60 -6.43
CA PRO A 42 49.96 -29.42 -7.33
C PRO A 42 49.74 -29.07 -8.80
N ARG A 43 50.85 -28.96 -9.55
CA ARG A 43 50.91 -28.85 -10.99
C ARG A 43 50.69 -30.23 -11.64
N GLY A 44 49.75 -30.28 -12.58
CA GLY A 44 49.64 -31.41 -13.52
C GLY A 44 49.37 -30.86 -14.92
N ALA A 45 50.34 -31.03 -15.78
CA ALA A 45 50.35 -30.62 -17.19
C ALA A 45 49.48 -31.52 -18.08
N GLY A 46 48.91 -30.94 -19.13
CA GLY A 46 48.22 -31.63 -20.20
C GLY A 46 47.84 -30.68 -21.33
N SER A 47 48.74 -30.60 -22.34
CA SER A 47 48.56 -29.85 -23.58
C SER A 47 47.57 -30.52 -24.52
N ALA A 48 46.75 -29.78 -25.26
CA ALA A 48 46.36 -30.06 -26.66
C ALA A 48 45.66 -28.83 -27.30
N THR A 49 46.36 -28.29 -28.19
CA THR A 49 46.11 -27.65 -29.52
C THR A 49 44.69 -27.60 -30.08
N GLY A 50 44.26 -26.38 -30.46
CA GLY A 50 43.97 -26.01 -31.83
C GLY A 50 42.55 -26.21 -32.38
N HIS A 51 42.09 -25.20 -32.89
CA HIS A 51 41.33 -24.88 -34.11
C HIS A 51 40.12 -24.00 -33.90
N GLY A 52 40.18 -22.87 -34.59
CA GLY A 52 39.17 -21.85 -34.72
C GLY A 52 38.05 -22.26 -35.67
N ALA A 53 37.11 -21.46 -35.70
CA ALA A 53 36.28 -20.96 -36.80
C ALA A 53 34.82 -20.74 -36.40
N ALA A 54 34.34 -19.54 -36.66
CA ALA A 54 33.00 -19.19 -37.12
C ALA A 54 31.81 -19.96 -36.46
N ALA A 55 31.26 -19.43 -35.42
CA ALA A 55 29.91 -19.79 -34.98
C ALA A 55 28.92 -18.70 -35.42
N SER A 56 28.15 -19.11 -36.40
CA SER A 56 27.05 -18.42 -37.06
C SER A 56 25.90 -18.06 -36.10
N ALA A 57 25.14 -17.03 -36.51
CA ALA A 57 24.01 -16.43 -35.83
C ALA A 57 22.77 -17.31 -35.58
N SER A 58 22.91 -18.59 -35.28
CA SER A 58 21.80 -19.53 -35.05
C SER A 58 21.67 -20.10 -33.63
N SER A 59 22.40 -19.55 -32.64
CA SER A 59 22.42 -20.12 -31.29
C SER A 59 21.36 -19.54 -30.32
N TRP A 60 20.47 -18.66 -30.76
CA TRP A 60 19.45 -18.05 -29.90
C TRP A 60 18.24 -18.96 -29.64
N LEU A 61 18.04 -20.02 -30.40
CA LEU A 61 16.91 -20.95 -30.28
C LEU A 61 17.20 -22.24 -29.49
N ALA A 62 18.41 -22.42 -28.98
CA ALA A 62 18.81 -23.63 -28.25
C ALA A 62 18.73 -23.52 -26.72
N TYR A 63 18.24 -22.42 -26.16
CA TYR A 63 17.93 -22.37 -24.74
C TYR A 63 16.56 -22.98 -24.48
N GLY A 64 16.54 -24.30 -24.43
CA GLY A 64 15.33 -25.10 -24.20
C GLY A 64 14.61 -24.70 -22.92
N VAL A 65 13.37 -24.30 -23.08
CA VAL A 65 12.38 -24.00 -22.05
C VAL A 65 12.20 -25.14 -21.00
N PRO A 66 12.50 -26.42 -21.25
CA PRO A 66 12.25 -27.50 -20.28
C PRO A 66 13.14 -27.49 -19.02
N ALA A 67 14.30 -26.82 -19.04
CA ALA A 67 15.25 -26.90 -17.92
C ALA A 67 14.97 -25.97 -16.74
N VAL A 68 13.94 -25.09 -16.82
CA VAL A 68 13.62 -24.07 -15.80
C VAL A 68 12.59 -24.57 -14.77
N ILE A 69 11.82 -25.63 -15.11
CA ILE A 69 10.74 -26.12 -14.27
C ILE A 69 11.31 -26.88 -13.06
N GLY A 70 11.13 -26.32 -11.87
CA GLY A 70 11.29 -27.03 -10.61
C GLY A 70 12.67 -27.01 -9.94
N ARG A 71 13.69 -26.31 -10.47
CA ARG A 71 15.00 -26.24 -9.78
C ARG A 71 14.98 -25.20 -8.65
N VAL A 72 15.30 -25.66 -7.44
CA VAL A 72 15.66 -24.80 -6.31
C VAL A 72 16.95 -24.05 -6.67
N ARG A 73 16.93 -22.72 -6.70
CA ARG A 73 18.08 -21.87 -7.02
C ARG A 73 18.45 -21.01 -5.81
N GLN A 74 19.73 -20.75 -5.65
CA GLN A 74 20.19 -19.85 -4.58
C GLN A 74 19.96 -18.38 -4.95
N PRO A 75 19.55 -17.52 -3.99
CA PRO A 75 19.48 -16.08 -4.19
C PRO A 75 20.84 -15.55 -4.68
N GLY A 76 20.82 -14.65 -5.67
CA GLY A 76 22.04 -14.12 -6.29
C GLY A 76 22.62 -14.95 -7.43
N SER A 77 22.12 -16.18 -7.70
CA SER A 77 22.61 -17.04 -8.79
C SER A 77 22.07 -16.67 -10.18
N LEU A 78 21.10 -15.75 -10.27
CA LEU A 78 20.46 -15.32 -11.52
C LEU A 78 20.99 -13.97 -11.98
N PRO A 79 21.30 -13.80 -13.29
CA PRO A 79 21.56 -12.48 -13.88
C PRO A 79 20.36 -11.53 -13.70
N GLY A 80 20.61 -10.23 -13.57
CA GLY A 80 19.57 -9.24 -13.32
C GLY A 80 18.40 -9.26 -14.33
N ALA A 81 18.69 -9.48 -15.63
CA ALA A 81 17.66 -9.62 -16.66
C ALA A 81 16.75 -10.86 -16.43
N GLN A 82 17.32 -11.97 -15.98
CA GLN A 82 16.52 -13.17 -15.66
C GLN A 82 15.68 -12.96 -14.39
N VAL A 83 16.19 -12.27 -13.37
CA VAL A 83 15.39 -11.90 -12.19
C VAL A 83 14.22 -11.02 -12.60
N PHE A 84 14.44 -10.06 -13.51
CA PHE A 84 13.36 -9.21 -14.01
C PHE A 84 12.29 -10.02 -14.75
N LEU A 85 12.68 -10.88 -15.70
CA LEU A 85 11.73 -11.63 -16.54
C LEU A 85 11.03 -12.78 -15.79
N LEU A 86 11.76 -13.50 -14.91
CA LEU A 86 11.24 -14.69 -14.25
C LEU A 86 10.59 -14.42 -12.89
N VAL A 87 10.96 -13.32 -12.24
CA VAL A 87 10.44 -12.97 -10.92
C VAL A 87 9.60 -11.69 -10.98
N PHE A 88 10.23 -10.56 -11.33
CA PHE A 88 9.53 -9.28 -11.23
C PHE A 88 8.31 -9.20 -12.14
N LEU A 89 8.47 -9.46 -13.43
CA LEU A 89 7.41 -9.26 -14.44
C LEU A 89 6.15 -10.10 -14.16
N PRO A 90 6.21 -11.43 -13.91
CA PRO A 90 5.00 -12.21 -13.66
C PRO A 90 4.24 -11.77 -12.39
N PHE A 91 4.97 -11.46 -11.31
CA PHE A 91 4.34 -10.98 -10.08
C PHE A 91 3.79 -9.54 -10.21
N ALA A 92 4.48 -8.67 -10.95
CA ALA A 92 3.99 -7.33 -11.26
C ALA A 92 2.72 -7.35 -12.12
N LEU A 93 2.62 -8.27 -13.09
CA LEU A 93 1.39 -8.50 -13.86
C LEU A 93 0.25 -8.99 -12.97
N GLY A 94 0.50 -9.85 -11.98
CA GLY A 94 -0.49 -10.24 -10.99
C GLY A 94 -1.00 -9.05 -10.18
N HIS A 95 -0.11 -8.16 -9.74
CA HIS A 95 -0.49 -6.93 -9.04
C HIS A 95 -1.22 -5.93 -9.92
N TYR A 96 -0.82 -5.80 -11.19
CA TYR A 96 -1.53 -5.03 -12.21
C TYR A 96 -2.98 -5.48 -12.36
N LEU A 97 -3.22 -6.80 -12.56
CA LEU A 97 -4.58 -7.37 -12.68
C LEU A 97 -5.40 -7.17 -11.41
N SER A 98 -4.77 -7.31 -10.22
CA SER A 98 -5.43 -7.03 -8.95
C SER A 98 -5.93 -5.59 -8.86
N SER A 99 -5.12 -4.63 -9.27
CA SER A 99 -5.49 -3.22 -9.27
C SER A 99 -6.55 -2.88 -10.32
N LEU A 100 -6.47 -3.50 -11.51
CA LEU A 100 -7.45 -3.34 -12.59
C LEU A 100 -8.83 -3.86 -12.14
N LEU A 101 -8.90 -5.12 -11.70
CA LEU A 101 -10.16 -5.77 -11.28
C LEU A 101 -10.81 -5.10 -10.06
N ARG A 102 -10.01 -4.48 -9.20
CA ARG A 102 -10.50 -3.68 -8.07
C ARG A 102 -11.25 -2.43 -8.53
N ASN A 103 -10.73 -1.73 -9.54
CA ASN A 103 -11.24 -0.41 -9.95
C ASN A 103 -12.22 -0.45 -11.13
N VAL A 104 -12.33 -1.55 -11.86
CA VAL A 104 -13.14 -1.66 -13.09
C VAL A 104 -14.62 -1.32 -12.89
N ASN A 105 -15.16 -1.53 -11.68
CA ASN A 105 -16.57 -1.26 -11.37
C ASN A 105 -16.95 0.21 -11.46
N ALA A 106 -16.01 1.14 -11.27
CA ALA A 106 -16.29 2.56 -11.42
C ALA A 106 -16.87 2.90 -12.82
N VAL A 107 -16.31 2.28 -13.84
CA VAL A 107 -16.73 2.48 -15.26
C VAL A 107 -17.95 1.63 -15.62
N LEU A 108 -18.13 0.47 -14.98
CA LEU A 108 -19.25 -0.45 -15.23
C LEU A 108 -20.53 -0.09 -14.46
N ALA A 109 -20.44 0.73 -13.42
CA ALA A 109 -21.54 1.03 -12.52
C ALA A 109 -22.84 1.44 -13.26
N PRO A 110 -22.83 2.34 -14.27
CA PRO A 110 -24.05 2.71 -14.98
C PRO A 110 -24.70 1.53 -15.72
N GLN A 111 -23.90 0.68 -16.37
CA GLN A 111 -24.40 -0.48 -17.11
C GLN A 111 -25.00 -1.52 -16.17
N LEU A 112 -24.31 -1.83 -15.06
CA LEU A 112 -24.81 -2.79 -14.06
C LEU A 112 -26.09 -2.29 -13.38
N MET A 113 -26.17 -0.99 -13.07
CA MET A 113 -27.39 -0.42 -12.48
C MET A 113 -28.57 -0.46 -13.46
N ALA A 114 -28.35 -0.14 -14.74
CA ALA A 114 -29.39 -0.15 -15.76
C ALA A 114 -29.88 -1.58 -16.06
N GLU A 115 -28.97 -2.56 -16.21
CA GLU A 115 -29.30 -3.93 -16.59
C GLU A 115 -29.97 -4.72 -15.45
N LEU A 116 -29.52 -4.52 -14.21
CA LEU A 116 -29.96 -5.30 -13.05
C LEU A 116 -30.83 -4.49 -12.07
N ALA A 117 -31.22 -3.27 -12.44
CA ALA A 117 -32.02 -2.34 -11.62
C ALA A 117 -31.47 -2.16 -10.19
N LEU A 118 -30.13 -2.05 -10.07
CA LEU A 118 -29.48 -1.97 -8.76
C LEU A 118 -29.66 -0.61 -8.11
N THR A 119 -29.99 -0.62 -6.83
CA THR A 119 -29.94 0.58 -5.97
C THR A 119 -28.50 0.96 -5.64
N PRO A 120 -28.20 2.21 -5.23
CA PRO A 120 -26.88 2.62 -4.76
C PRO A 120 -26.36 1.77 -3.60
N ALA A 121 -27.23 1.38 -2.67
CA ALA A 121 -26.88 0.50 -1.56
C ALA A 121 -26.41 -0.87 -2.07
N GLN A 122 -27.12 -1.46 -3.04
CA GLN A 122 -26.75 -2.73 -3.67
C GLN A 122 -25.46 -2.61 -4.49
N LEU A 123 -25.27 -1.51 -5.23
CA LEU A 123 -24.04 -1.24 -5.97
C LEU A 123 -22.85 -1.06 -5.04
N GLY A 124 -23.02 -0.31 -3.96
CA GLY A 124 -22.02 -0.12 -2.92
C GLY A 124 -21.65 -1.44 -2.24
N LEU A 125 -22.65 -2.26 -1.90
CA LEU A 125 -22.45 -3.60 -1.34
C LEU A 125 -21.72 -4.52 -2.34
N LEU A 126 -22.16 -4.56 -3.60
CA LEU A 126 -21.54 -5.36 -4.66
C LEU A 126 -20.05 -5.03 -4.83
N THR A 127 -19.74 -3.75 -4.89
CA THR A 127 -18.35 -3.32 -5.11
C THR A 127 -17.51 -3.53 -3.85
N SER A 128 -18.09 -3.32 -2.68
CA SER A 128 -17.39 -3.48 -1.40
C SER A 128 -17.19 -4.94 -0.98
N ALA A 129 -17.98 -5.89 -1.50
CA ALA A 129 -17.81 -7.32 -1.26
C ALA A 129 -16.38 -7.81 -1.61
N TYR A 130 -15.76 -7.20 -2.61
CA TYR A 130 -14.34 -7.40 -2.93
C TYR A 130 -13.43 -7.02 -1.76
N PHE A 131 -13.62 -5.86 -1.16
CA PHE A 131 -12.79 -5.38 -0.06
C PHE A 131 -12.97 -6.22 1.21
N PHE A 132 -14.20 -6.63 1.49
CA PHE A 132 -14.49 -7.49 2.64
C PHE A 132 -13.77 -8.84 2.53
N SER A 133 -13.96 -9.53 1.43
CA SER A 133 -13.34 -10.84 1.20
C SER A 133 -11.81 -10.75 1.09
N PHE A 134 -11.30 -9.69 0.46
CA PHE A 134 -9.88 -9.38 0.41
C PHE A 134 -9.29 -9.19 1.81
N ALA A 135 -9.97 -8.42 2.67
CA ALA A 135 -9.56 -8.20 4.06
C ALA A 135 -9.55 -9.50 4.86
N LEU A 136 -10.63 -10.29 4.77
CA LEU A 136 -10.81 -11.52 5.54
C LEU A 136 -9.67 -12.52 5.39
N VAL A 137 -9.09 -12.60 4.18
CA VAL A 137 -8.02 -13.56 3.88
C VAL A 137 -6.61 -13.00 4.03
N GLN A 138 -6.41 -11.75 4.43
CA GLN A 138 -5.09 -11.15 4.57
C GLN A 138 -4.16 -11.94 5.50
N LEU A 139 -4.66 -12.31 6.68
CA LEU A 139 -3.87 -13.09 7.64
C LEU A 139 -3.61 -14.52 7.16
N PRO A 140 -4.62 -15.30 6.71
CA PRO A 140 -4.42 -16.62 6.10
C PRO A 140 -3.43 -16.61 4.93
N VAL A 141 -3.51 -15.61 4.05
CA VAL A 141 -2.60 -15.48 2.90
C VAL A 141 -1.17 -15.24 3.35
N GLY A 142 -0.95 -14.38 4.36
CA GLY A 142 0.38 -14.18 4.94
C GLY A 142 1.00 -15.49 5.43
N VAL A 143 0.23 -16.29 6.18
CA VAL A 143 0.66 -17.63 6.66
C VAL A 143 0.91 -18.59 5.48
N ALA A 144 0.03 -18.59 4.48
CA ALA A 144 0.18 -19.45 3.31
C ALA A 144 1.45 -19.10 2.51
N LEU A 145 1.74 -17.79 2.34
CA LEU A 145 2.96 -17.31 1.68
C LEU A 145 4.23 -17.74 2.43
N ASP A 146 4.18 -17.77 3.78
CA ASP A 146 5.30 -18.24 4.59
C ASP A 146 5.49 -19.76 4.52
N ARG A 147 4.38 -20.50 4.44
CA ARG A 147 4.41 -21.98 4.46
C ARG A 147 4.67 -22.59 3.09
N TYR A 148 4.01 -22.09 2.04
CA TYR A 148 3.99 -22.71 0.70
C TYR A 148 4.78 -21.93 -0.33
N GLY A 149 5.24 -20.71 0.02
CA GLY A 149 5.99 -19.80 -0.85
C GLY A 149 5.11 -19.02 -1.84
N PRO A 150 5.65 -17.91 -2.38
CA PRO A 150 4.87 -16.98 -3.21
C PRO A 150 4.40 -17.61 -4.54
N ARG A 151 5.19 -18.47 -5.15
CA ARG A 151 4.87 -19.12 -6.44
C ARG A 151 3.57 -19.94 -6.39
N ARG A 152 3.47 -20.87 -5.43
CA ARG A 152 2.32 -21.78 -5.32
C ARG A 152 1.06 -21.05 -4.86
N VAL A 153 1.22 -20.17 -3.86
CA VAL A 153 0.11 -19.40 -3.31
C VAL A 153 -0.48 -18.46 -4.36
N GLN A 154 0.37 -17.69 -5.05
CA GLN A 154 -0.09 -16.76 -6.06
C GLN A 154 -0.75 -17.46 -7.25
N PHE A 155 -0.22 -18.62 -7.67
CA PHE A 155 -0.86 -19.46 -8.70
C PHE A 155 -2.28 -19.84 -8.30
N ALA A 156 -2.45 -20.47 -7.13
CA ALA A 156 -3.76 -20.93 -6.67
C ALA A 156 -4.75 -19.75 -6.50
N MET A 157 -4.27 -18.63 -5.98
CA MET A 157 -5.09 -17.44 -5.79
C MET A 157 -5.51 -16.80 -7.10
N LEU A 158 -4.62 -16.68 -8.10
CA LEU A 158 -4.99 -16.16 -9.42
C LEU A 158 -5.94 -17.10 -10.18
N CYS A 159 -5.84 -18.41 -10.00
CA CYS A 159 -6.83 -19.36 -10.53
C CYS A 159 -8.22 -19.12 -9.89
N LEU A 160 -8.26 -18.85 -8.58
CA LEU A 160 -9.51 -18.50 -7.91
C LEU A 160 -10.06 -17.15 -8.40
N ALA A 161 -9.19 -16.16 -8.64
CA ALA A 161 -9.58 -14.89 -9.23
C ALA A 161 -10.15 -15.04 -10.65
N ALA A 162 -9.53 -15.89 -11.47
CA ALA A 162 -10.03 -16.22 -12.81
C ALA A 162 -11.43 -16.88 -12.75
N ALA A 163 -11.62 -17.85 -11.85
CA ALA A 163 -12.92 -18.46 -11.63
C ALA A 163 -13.96 -17.43 -11.17
N GLY A 164 -13.59 -16.53 -10.26
CA GLY A 164 -14.44 -15.44 -9.81
C GLY A 164 -14.82 -14.48 -10.97
N ALA A 165 -13.86 -14.14 -11.85
CA ALA A 165 -14.13 -13.28 -12.99
C ALA A 165 -15.04 -13.97 -14.05
N LEU A 166 -14.88 -15.27 -14.28
CA LEU A 166 -15.80 -16.05 -15.12
C LEU A 166 -17.20 -16.14 -14.51
N ALA A 167 -17.28 -16.39 -13.19
CA ALA A 167 -18.57 -16.39 -12.49
C ALA A 167 -19.26 -15.03 -12.59
N PHE A 168 -18.51 -13.92 -12.51
CA PHE A 168 -19.04 -12.57 -12.67
C PHE A 168 -19.62 -12.37 -14.09
N ALA A 169 -18.90 -12.80 -15.13
CA ALA A 169 -19.37 -12.73 -16.52
C ALA A 169 -20.67 -13.52 -16.76
N GLY A 170 -20.85 -14.66 -16.09
CA GLY A 170 -22.03 -15.50 -16.19
C GLY A 170 -23.21 -15.08 -15.29
N SER A 171 -23.00 -14.10 -14.40
CA SER A 171 -24.00 -13.69 -13.41
C SER A 171 -25.17 -12.93 -14.03
N ARG A 172 -26.38 -13.20 -13.51
CA ARG A 172 -27.64 -12.56 -13.90
C ARG A 172 -28.37 -11.91 -12.73
N GLU A 173 -27.94 -12.18 -11.51
CA GLU A 173 -28.54 -11.72 -10.27
C GLU A 173 -27.51 -11.13 -9.31
N LEU A 174 -27.95 -10.23 -8.43
CA LEU A 174 -27.10 -9.56 -7.46
C LEU A 174 -26.30 -10.55 -6.59
N ASN A 175 -26.93 -11.62 -6.10
CA ASN A 175 -26.27 -12.59 -5.21
C ASN A 175 -25.13 -13.34 -5.93
N GLN A 176 -25.30 -13.66 -7.21
CA GLN A 176 -24.24 -14.28 -8.02
C GLN A 176 -23.08 -13.32 -8.22
N LEU A 177 -23.36 -12.04 -8.51
CA LEU A 177 -22.36 -10.99 -8.64
C LEU A 177 -21.60 -10.76 -7.33
N LEU A 178 -22.31 -10.75 -6.19
CA LEU A 178 -21.70 -10.63 -4.85
C LEU A 178 -20.72 -11.76 -4.58
N LEU A 179 -21.13 -13.01 -4.83
CA LEU A 179 -20.27 -14.18 -4.66
C LEU A 179 -19.07 -14.12 -5.59
N ALA A 180 -19.27 -13.78 -6.86
CA ALA A 180 -18.20 -13.64 -7.84
C ALA A 180 -17.19 -12.56 -7.42
N ARG A 181 -17.66 -11.42 -6.90
CA ARG A 181 -16.81 -10.36 -6.34
C ARG A 181 -16.04 -10.82 -5.11
N ALA A 182 -16.67 -11.58 -4.22
CA ALA A 182 -16.00 -12.15 -3.08
C ALA A 182 -14.88 -13.14 -3.50
N LEU A 183 -15.14 -14.00 -4.48
CA LEU A 183 -14.13 -14.91 -5.03
C LEU A 183 -12.95 -14.15 -5.64
N MET A 184 -13.22 -13.09 -6.43
CA MET A 184 -12.16 -12.25 -6.97
C MET A 184 -11.36 -11.56 -5.85
N GLY A 185 -12.04 -11.04 -4.81
CA GLY A 185 -11.38 -10.42 -3.66
C GLY A 185 -10.44 -11.38 -2.93
N ILE A 186 -10.88 -12.62 -2.67
CA ILE A 186 -10.02 -13.68 -2.12
C ILE A 186 -8.84 -13.94 -3.04
N GLY A 187 -9.10 -14.19 -4.33
CA GLY A 187 -8.10 -14.59 -5.30
C GLY A 187 -7.02 -13.53 -5.58
N LEU A 188 -7.33 -12.25 -5.37
CA LEU A 188 -6.41 -11.14 -5.63
C LEU A 188 -5.73 -10.58 -4.37
N ALA A 189 -6.14 -11.03 -3.17
CA ALA A 189 -5.65 -10.51 -1.89
C ALA A 189 -4.15 -10.73 -1.66
N GLY A 190 -3.56 -11.74 -2.26
CA GLY A 190 -2.14 -12.09 -2.12
C GLY A 190 -1.21 -11.40 -3.11
N CYS A 191 -1.71 -10.77 -4.17
CA CYS A 191 -0.90 -10.33 -5.32
C CYS A 191 0.25 -9.40 -4.94
N PHE A 192 -0.02 -8.38 -4.15
CA PHE A 192 1.01 -7.44 -3.69
C PHE A 192 2.01 -8.10 -2.74
N MET A 193 1.52 -8.82 -1.72
CA MET A 193 2.37 -9.45 -0.72
C MET A 193 3.25 -10.56 -1.30
N ALA A 194 2.71 -11.37 -2.23
CA ALA A 194 3.49 -12.39 -2.94
C ALA A 194 4.58 -11.77 -3.81
N ALA A 195 4.26 -10.65 -4.49
CA ALA A 195 5.24 -9.90 -5.28
C ALA A 195 6.37 -9.35 -4.41
N VAL A 196 6.03 -8.65 -3.31
CA VAL A 196 7.02 -8.10 -2.37
C VAL A 196 7.90 -9.21 -1.80
N LYS A 197 7.31 -10.33 -1.36
CA LYS A 197 8.06 -11.46 -0.81
C LYS A 197 8.97 -12.11 -1.86
N SER A 198 8.48 -12.30 -3.07
CA SER A 198 9.30 -12.86 -4.15
C SER A 198 10.47 -11.93 -4.52
N ILE A 199 10.19 -10.63 -4.69
CA ILE A 199 11.19 -9.62 -5.02
C ILE A 199 12.26 -9.54 -3.93
N SER A 200 11.87 -9.49 -2.65
CA SER A 200 12.82 -9.40 -1.51
C SER A 200 13.73 -10.61 -1.38
N THR A 201 13.33 -11.76 -1.91
CA THR A 201 14.16 -12.99 -1.90
C THR A 201 15.27 -12.97 -2.96
N TRP A 202 15.01 -12.33 -4.13
CA TRP A 202 15.90 -12.43 -5.30
C TRP A 202 16.68 -11.15 -5.59
N ILE A 203 16.32 -10.04 -4.99
CA ILE A 203 16.93 -8.72 -5.23
C ILE A 203 17.67 -8.25 -3.99
N SER A 204 18.87 -7.69 -4.22
CA SER A 204 19.69 -7.15 -3.13
C SER A 204 18.98 -6.05 -2.35
N PRO A 205 19.19 -5.94 -1.02
CA PRO A 205 18.54 -4.94 -0.17
C PRO A 205 18.70 -3.50 -0.68
N ALA A 206 19.86 -3.16 -1.26
CA ALA A 206 20.13 -1.82 -1.80
C ALA A 206 19.21 -1.43 -2.97
N ARG A 207 18.68 -2.40 -3.76
CA ARG A 207 17.81 -2.16 -4.91
C ARG A 207 16.31 -2.34 -4.59
N LEU A 208 15.98 -2.90 -3.43
CA LEU A 208 14.59 -3.17 -3.05
C LEU A 208 13.68 -1.94 -3.11
N PRO A 209 14.08 -0.74 -2.62
CA PRO A 209 13.20 0.44 -2.67
C PRO A 209 12.81 0.82 -4.11
N SER A 210 13.77 0.81 -5.03
CA SER A 210 13.51 1.13 -6.45
C SER A 210 12.58 0.12 -7.11
N VAL A 211 12.80 -1.17 -6.85
CA VAL A 211 11.98 -2.24 -7.45
C VAL A 211 10.58 -2.28 -6.86
N GLN A 212 10.41 -1.96 -5.58
CA GLN A 212 9.09 -1.75 -4.98
C GLN A 212 8.37 -0.55 -5.60
N GLY A 213 9.08 0.53 -5.93
CA GLY A 213 8.52 1.65 -6.68
C GLY A 213 7.96 1.22 -8.05
N TYR A 214 8.68 0.37 -8.79
CA TYR A 214 8.18 -0.19 -10.05
C TYR A 214 6.97 -1.11 -9.87
N LEU A 215 6.92 -1.86 -8.76
CA LEU A 215 5.75 -2.67 -8.43
C LEU A 215 4.51 -1.81 -8.15
N ILE A 216 4.67 -0.72 -7.39
CA ILE A 216 3.59 0.25 -7.14
C ILE A 216 3.13 0.90 -8.45
N ALA A 217 4.07 1.25 -9.33
CA ALA A 217 3.75 1.80 -10.67
C ALA A 217 2.95 0.79 -11.52
N ALA A 218 3.30 -0.51 -11.48
CA ALA A 218 2.52 -1.55 -12.16
C ALA A 218 1.08 -1.63 -11.64
N GLY A 219 0.87 -1.50 -10.31
CA GLY A 219 -0.46 -1.39 -9.72
C GLY A 219 -1.22 -0.13 -10.18
N GLY A 220 -0.53 1.01 -10.24
CA GLY A 220 -1.07 2.27 -10.76
C GLY A 220 -1.50 2.18 -12.22
N LEU A 221 -0.68 1.53 -13.06
CA LEU A 221 -1.03 1.24 -14.46
C LEU A 221 -2.26 0.34 -14.56
N GLY A 222 -2.39 -0.68 -13.70
CA GLY A 222 -3.56 -1.53 -13.62
C GLY A 222 -4.83 -0.74 -13.28
N ALA A 223 -4.76 0.14 -12.29
CA ALA A 223 -5.86 1.02 -11.92
C ALA A 223 -6.21 2.01 -13.04
N ALA A 224 -5.22 2.60 -13.72
CA ALA A 224 -5.44 3.47 -14.87
C ALA A 224 -6.10 2.73 -16.04
N SER A 225 -5.69 1.48 -16.31
CA SER A 225 -6.29 0.63 -17.35
C SER A 225 -7.76 0.31 -17.08
N ALA A 226 -8.18 0.31 -15.82
CA ALA A 226 -9.58 0.10 -15.42
C ALA A 226 -10.50 1.28 -15.75
N THR A 227 -9.97 2.41 -16.21
CA THR A 227 -10.71 3.65 -16.48
C THR A 227 -10.95 3.84 -17.98
N LEU A 228 -10.26 4.81 -18.61
CA LEU A 228 -10.42 5.12 -20.02
C LEU A 228 -10.19 3.92 -20.95
N PRO A 229 -9.14 3.10 -20.82
CA PRO A 229 -8.95 1.93 -21.68
C PRO A 229 -10.12 0.94 -21.63
N VAL A 230 -10.63 0.63 -20.43
CA VAL A 230 -11.83 -0.22 -20.27
C VAL A 230 -13.04 0.45 -20.90
N ARG A 231 -13.24 1.75 -20.70
CA ARG A 231 -14.37 2.48 -21.32
C ARG A 231 -14.31 2.42 -22.84
N LEU A 232 -13.13 2.54 -23.44
CA LEU A 232 -12.96 2.41 -24.89
C LEU A 232 -13.26 0.98 -25.37
N ALA A 233 -12.79 -0.04 -24.63
CA ALA A 233 -13.09 -1.44 -24.94
C ALA A 233 -14.60 -1.72 -24.93
N LEU A 234 -15.32 -1.18 -23.95
CA LEU A 234 -16.79 -1.34 -23.79
C LEU A 234 -17.61 -0.67 -24.91
N ARG A 235 -17.00 0.07 -25.82
CA ARG A 235 -17.67 0.54 -27.05
C ARG A 235 -17.82 -0.57 -28.09
N TYR A 236 -16.96 -1.60 -28.02
CA TYR A 236 -16.87 -2.68 -29.02
C TYR A 236 -17.27 -4.04 -28.46
N ILE A 237 -17.15 -4.24 -27.13
CA ILE A 237 -17.46 -5.50 -26.48
C ILE A 237 -18.38 -5.28 -25.27
N ASP A 238 -19.23 -6.26 -24.98
CA ASP A 238 -20.02 -6.31 -23.74
C ASP A 238 -19.14 -6.52 -22.51
N TRP A 239 -19.59 -6.05 -21.34
CA TRP A 239 -18.85 -6.19 -20.08
C TRP A 239 -18.61 -7.66 -19.69
N ARG A 240 -19.46 -8.59 -20.13
CA ARG A 240 -19.26 -10.02 -19.88
C ARG A 240 -18.03 -10.53 -20.62
N TRP A 241 -17.83 -10.15 -21.89
CA TRP A 241 -16.64 -10.48 -22.66
C TRP A 241 -15.38 -9.85 -22.09
N LEU A 242 -15.49 -8.64 -21.52
CA LEU A 242 -14.38 -8.01 -20.79
C LEU A 242 -13.96 -8.88 -19.60
N PHE A 243 -14.92 -9.38 -18.78
CA PHE A 243 -14.58 -10.24 -17.64
C PHE A 243 -14.06 -11.61 -18.05
N ILE A 244 -14.52 -12.18 -19.17
CA ILE A 244 -13.92 -13.40 -19.75
C ILE A 244 -12.46 -13.15 -20.12
N ALA A 245 -12.16 -12.04 -20.79
CA ALA A 245 -10.78 -11.65 -21.14
C ALA A 245 -9.90 -11.43 -19.89
N LEU A 246 -10.44 -10.79 -18.86
CA LEU A 246 -9.73 -10.60 -17.58
C LEU A 246 -9.49 -11.92 -16.84
N ALA A 247 -10.45 -12.85 -16.91
CA ALA A 247 -10.29 -14.20 -16.38
C ALA A 247 -9.17 -14.95 -17.10
N ALA A 248 -9.15 -14.89 -18.44
CA ALA A 248 -8.08 -15.46 -19.24
C ALA A 248 -6.72 -14.83 -18.89
N GLY A 249 -6.67 -13.50 -18.72
CA GLY A 249 -5.50 -12.78 -18.24
C GLY A 249 -5.00 -13.28 -16.88
N CYS A 250 -5.90 -13.47 -15.91
CA CYS A 250 -5.54 -14.04 -14.60
C CYS A 250 -4.99 -15.47 -14.73
N ALA A 251 -5.60 -16.31 -15.57
CA ALA A 251 -5.16 -17.68 -15.79
C ALA A 251 -3.77 -17.73 -16.48
N ILE A 252 -3.55 -16.87 -17.48
CA ILE A 252 -2.24 -16.75 -18.16
C ILE A 252 -1.17 -16.32 -17.16
N VAL A 253 -1.42 -15.28 -16.36
CA VAL A 253 -0.45 -14.81 -15.37
C VAL A 253 -0.21 -15.84 -14.27
N ALA A 254 -1.24 -16.57 -13.85
CA ALA A 254 -1.11 -17.70 -12.94
C ALA A 254 -0.14 -18.73 -13.50
N LEU A 255 -0.33 -19.13 -14.76
CA LEU A 255 0.51 -20.09 -15.45
C LEU A 255 1.95 -19.58 -15.62
N LEU A 256 2.13 -18.31 -16.00
CA LEU A 256 3.45 -17.68 -16.09
C LEU A 256 4.19 -17.73 -14.75
N ILE A 257 3.52 -17.38 -13.63
CA ILE A 257 4.13 -17.49 -12.30
C ILE A 257 4.48 -18.94 -11.97
N PHE A 258 3.57 -19.87 -12.27
CA PHE A 258 3.80 -21.30 -11.96
C PHE A 258 4.93 -21.91 -12.79
N LEU A 259 5.08 -21.54 -14.03
CA LEU A 259 6.10 -22.08 -14.93
C LEU A 259 7.45 -21.37 -14.78
N LEU A 260 7.45 -20.04 -14.69
CA LEU A 260 8.67 -19.24 -14.79
C LEU A 260 9.30 -18.91 -13.43
N ALA A 261 8.50 -18.65 -12.39
CA ALA A 261 9.05 -18.20 -11.12
C ALA A 261 9.91 -19.27 -10.44
N PRO A 262 11.18 -18.98 -10.13
CA PRO A 262 12.05 -19.92 -9.44
C PRO A 262 11.57 -20.13 -8.00
N THR A 263 11.78 -21.34 -7.48
CA THR A 263 11.48 -21.68 -6.10
C THR A 263 12.65 -21.25 -5.22
N PRO A 264 12.45 -20.38 -4.21
CA PRO A 264 13.50 -20.03 -3.27
C PRO A 264 13.84 -21.22 -2.36
N PRO A 265 15.05 -21.23 -1.76
CA PRO A 265 15.36 -22.18 -0.70
C PRO A 265 14.37 -22.05 0.46
N GLU A 266 14.14 -23.14 1.16
CA GLU A 266 13.22 -23.12 2.31
C GLU A 266 13.72 -22.14 3.38
N THR A 267 12.94 -21.12 3.67
CA THR A 267 13.18 -20.21 4.80
C THR A 267 12.59 -20.80 6.08
N PRO A 268 13.19 -20.56 7.26
CA PRO A 268 12.64 -21.01 8.53
C PRO A 268 11.17 -20.60 8.69
N ARG A 269 10.32 -21.56 9.00
CA ARG A 269 8.87 -21.35 9.14
C ARG A 269 8.60 -20.51 10.38
N THR A 270 8.19 -19.26 10.20
CA THR A 270 7.70 -18.44 11.31
C THR A 270 6.21 -18.74 11.53
N SER A 271 5.86 -19.31 12.69
CA SER A 271 4.48 -19.54 13.04
C SER A 271 3.76 -18.22 13.35
N PHE A 272 2.55 -18.06 12.79
CA PHE A 272 1.67 -16.96 13.17
C PHE A 272 1.11 -17.25 14.58
N THR A 273 1.38 -16.36 15.52
CA THR A 273 0.86 -16.48 16.87
C THR A 273 -0.08 -15.31 17.17
N ARG A 274 -1.22 -15.55 17.80
CA ARG A 274 -2.15 -14.50 18.28
C ARG A 274 -1.43 -13.46 19.15
N ARG A 275 -0.41 -13.89 19.91
CA ARG A 275 0.43 -13.02 20.72
C ARG A 275 1.13 -11.93 19.90
N MET A 276 1.62 -12.28 18.71
CA MET A 276 2.32 -11.30 17.82
C MET A 276 1.37 -10.24 17.25
N LEU A 277 0.11 -10.61 16.98
CA LEU A 277 -0.91 -9.63 16.59
C LEU A 277 -1.22 -8.68 17.76
N ALA A 278 -1.33 -9.22 18.98
CA ALA A 278 -1.52 -8.41 20.17
C ALA A 278 -0.35 -7.46 20.42
N GLU A 279 0.89 -7.89 20.19
CA GLU A 279 2.10 -7.05 20.29
C GLU A 279 2.08 -5.90 19.27
N VAL A 280 1.69 -6.15 18.02
CA VAL A 280 1.51 -5.11 17.01
C VAL A 280 0.45 -4.09 17.45
N CYS A 281 -0.72 -4.57 17.87
CA CYS A 281 -1.82 -3.71 18.32
C CYS A 281 -1.52 -2.97 19.63
N ALA A 282 -0.64 -3.50 20.47
CA ALA A 282 -0.21 -2.86 21.70
C ALA A 282 0.83 -1.73 21.47
N ASN A 283 1.52 -1.75 20.33
CA ASN A 283 2.55 -0.75 20.02
C ASN A 283 1.93 0.66 19.95
N PRO A 284 2.46 1.64 20.72
CA PRO A 284 1.91 2.99 20.76
C PRO A 284 1.93 3.69 19.40
N MET A 285 3.02 3.53 18.63
CA MET A 285 3.16 4.17 17.31
C MET A 285 2.15 3.59 16.31
N PHE A 286 1.93 2.25 16.32
CA PHE A 286 0.90 1.61 15.51
C PHE A 286 -0.48 2.19 15.81
N ARG A 287 -0.82 2.30 17.09
CA ARG A 287 -2.12 2.84 17.53
C ARG A 287 -2.33 4.30 17.17
N GLU A 288 -1.27 5.10 17.23
CA GLU A 288 -1.33 6.52 16.84
C GLU A 288 -1.47 6.69 15.35
N THR A 289 -0.68 5.95 14.57
CA THR A 289 -0.77 5.94 13.11
C THR A 289 -2.14 5.45 12.67
N ALA A 290 -2.64 4.35 13.21
CA ALA A 290 -3.97 3.85 12.90
C ALA A 290 -5.07 4.86 13.28
N CYS A 291 -4.97 5.51 14.43
CA CYS A 291 -5.97 6.52 14.86
C CYS A 291 -6.05 7.71 13.90
N LEU A 292 -4.91 8.11 13.31
CA LEU A 292 -4.83 9.26 12.40
C LEU A 292 -5.18 8.88 10.95
N VAL A 293 -4.64 7.76 10.44
CA VAL A 293 -4.58 7.50 8.99
C VAL A 293 -5.58 6.45 8.54
N LEU A 294 -6.00 5.52 9.41
CA LEU A 294 -6.83 4.38 9.02
C LEU A 294 -8.15 4.80 8.34
N MET A 295 -8.88 5.75 8.95
CA MET A 295 -10.14 6.21 8.39
C MET A 295 -9.97 6.99 7.08
N PRO A 296 -9.04 7.96 6.96
CA PRO A 296 -8.72 8.60 5.68
C PRO A 296 -8.32 7.61 4.59
N HIS A 297 -7.53 6.57 4.89
CA HIS A 297 -7.14 5.56 3.90
C HIS A 297 -8.32 4.67 3.47
N ALA A 298 -9.17 4.30 4.41
CA ALA A 298 -10.43 3.59 4.12
C ALA A 298 -11.34 4.42 3.20
N VAL A 299 -11.44 5.73 3.45
CA VAL A 299 -12.17 6.68 2.60
C VAL A 299 -11.55 6.76 1.21
N PHE A 300 -10.23 6.88 1.12
CA PHE A 300 -9.53 6.91 -0.16
C PHE A 300 -9.88 5.70 -1.03
N PHE A 301 -9.74 4.48 -0.52
CA PHE A 301 -10.07 3.27 -1.29
C PHE A 301 -11.57 3.09 -1.53
N GLY A 302 -12.40 3.36 -0.52
CA GLY A 302 -13.85 3.14 -0.61
C GLY A 302 -14.55 4.10 -1.57
N ILE A 303 -14.06 5.34 -1.66
CA ILE A 303 -14.70 6.39 -2.47
C ILE A 303 -14.12 6.43 -3.89
N GLN A 304 -12.78 6.41 -4.02
CA GLN A 304 -12.11 6.58 -5.30
C GLN A 304 -12.49 5.50 -6.32
N GLY A 305 -12.67 4.25 -5.88
CA GLY A 305 -12.94 3.12 -6.77
C GLY A 305 -14.38 3.03 -7.30
N LEU A 306 -15.31 3.90 -6.88
CA LEU A 306 -16.71 3.87 -7.32
C LEU A 306 -17.38 5.24 -7.22
N TRP A 307 -17.38 5.87 -6.03
CA TRP A 307 -18.29 6.96 -5.72
C TRP A 307 -17.90 8.29 -6.35
N VAL A 308 -16.60 8.52 -6.65
CA VAL A 308 -16.18 9.70 -7.42
C VAL A 308 -16.82 9.69 -8.81
N ALA A 309 -16.82 8.54 -9.49
CA ALA A 309 -17.45 8.40 -10.82
C ALA A 309 -18.95 8.63 -10.75
N ARG A 310 -19.64 8.06 -9.74
CA ARG A 310 -21.08 8.24 -9.56
C ARG A 310 -21.43 9.68 -9.24
N TRP A 311 -20.67 10.33 -8.36
CA TRP A 311 -20.85 11.75 -8.04
C TRP A 311 -20.68 12.65 -9.26
N LEU A 312 -19.66 12.41 -10.11
CA LEU A 312 -19.48 13.13 -11.37
C LEU A 312 -20.65 12.94 -12.34
N ASN A 313 -21.26 11.75 -12.35
CA ASN A 313 -22.43 11.48 -13.17
C ASN A 313 -23.69 12.14 -12.62
N ASP A 314 -23.97 11.94 -11.34
CA ASP A 314 -25.26 12.27 -10.73
C ASP A 314 -25.36 13.76 -10.36
N VAL A 315 -24.26 14.38 -9.94
CA VAL A 315 -24.22 15.78 -9.44
C VAL A 315 -23.63 16.72 -10.49
N ALA A 316 -22.51 16.34 -11.10
CA ALA A 316 -21.85 17.17 -12.09
C ALA A 316 -22.41 17.02 -13.51
N HIS A 317 -23.24 15.98 -13.74
CA HIS A 317 -23.88 15.64 -15.03
C HIS A 317 -22.87 15.49 -16.19
N PHE A 318 -21.66 15.01 -15.87
CA PHE A 318 -20.65 14.74 -16.89
C PHE A 318 -21.01 13.47 -17.66
N ASP A 319 -20.68 13.47 -18.96
CA ASP A 319 -20.82 12.28 -19.77
C ASP A 319 -19.81 11.18 -19.36
N GLN A 320 -20.09 9.96 -19.77
CA GLN A 320 -19.28 8.80 -19.39
C GLN A 320 -17.85 8.86 -19.93
N GLN A 321 -17.61 9.61 -21.02
CA GLN A 321 -16.27 9.80 -21.60
C GLN A 321 -15.46 10.79 -20.77
N ALA A 322 -16.06 11.90 -20.35
CA ALA A 322 -15.43 12.88 -19.48
C ALA A 322 -15.10 12.29 -18.13
N ILE A 323 -16.03 11.49 -17.53
CA ILE A 323 -15.81 10.77 -16.29
C ILE A 323 -14.61 9.82 -16.43
N ALA A 324 -14.56 8.99 -17.48
CA ALA A 324 -13.46 8.06 -17.69
C ALA A 324 -12.11 8.79 -17.84
N TRP A 325 -12.08 9.97 -18.48
CA TRP A 325 -10.92 10.82 -18.60
C TRP A 325 -10.46 11.39 -17.26
N LEU A 326 -11.39 11.89 -16.45
CA LEU A 326 -11.08 12.41 -15.11
C LEU A 326 -10.56 11.31 -14.17
N LEU A 327 -11.16 10.12 -14.25
CA LEU A 327 -10.66 8.95 -13.49
C LEU A 327 -9.26 8.54 -13.96
N TYR A 328 -8.98 8.58 -15.28
CA TYR A 328 -7.65 8.30 -15.80
C TYR A 328 -6.61 9.32 -15.31
N LEU A 329 -6.94 10.61 -15.34
CA LEU A 329 -6.11 11.67 -14.76
C LEU A 329 -5.91 11.47 -13.26
N GLY A 330 -6.95 11.07 -12.54
CA GLY A 330 -6.87 10.69 -11.12
C GLY A 330 -5.86 9.57 -10.90
N MET A 331 -5.84 8.53 -11.75
CA MET A 331 -4.85 7.45 -11.63
C MET A 331 -3.42 7.91 -11.93
N ALA A 332 -3.22 8.81 -12.90
CA ALA A 332 -1.93 9.46 -13.11
C ALA A 332 -1.52 10.28 -11.89
N ALA A 333 -2.47 10.98 -11.27
CA ALA A 333 -2.26 11.73 -10.04
C ALA A 333 -1.86 10.85 -8.84
N VAL A 334 -2.29 9.59 -8.77
CA VAL A 334 -1.80 8.62 -7.75
C VAL A 334 -0.30 8.44 -7.85
N ILE A 335 0.23 8.25 -9.06
CA ILE A 335 1.66 8.04 -9.27
C ILE A 335 2.45 9.28 -8.86
N PHE A 336 2.01 10.44 -9.34
CA PHE A 336 2.63 11.73 -9.00
C PHE A 336 2.54 12.03 -7.49
N GLY A 337 1.37 11.79 -6.89
CA GLY A 337 1.14 11.99 -5.46
C GLY A 337 2.01 11.09 -4.59
N ALA A 338 2.17 9.81 -4.95
CA ALA A 338 3.02 8.88 -4.21
C ALA A 338 4.50 9.30 -4.23
N ILE A 339 5.00 9.78 -5.39
CA ILE A 339 6.35 10.33 -5.51
C ILE A 339 6.48 11.59 -4.65
N SER A 340 5.49 12.50 -4.73
CA SER A 340 5.48 13.76 -3.97
C SER A 340 5.48 13.50 -2.46
N VAL A 341 4.70 12.53 -1.97
CA VAL A 341 4.68 12.14 -0.56
C VAL A 341 6.06 11.65 -0.11
N GLY A 342 6.74 10.84 -0.92
CA GLY A 342 8.12 10.41 -0.65
C GLY A 342 9.07 11.59 -0.52
N MET A 343 9.08 12.50 -1.51
CA MET A 343 9.93 13.69 -1.52
C MET A 343 9.65 14.63 -0.35
N ILE A 344 8.36 14.88 -0.05
CA ILE A 344 7.95 15.72 1.09
C ILE A 344 8.40 15.09 2.41
N THR A 345 8.29 13.78 2.54
CA THR A 345 8.69 13.06 3.75
C THR A 345 10.20 13.13 3.97
N GLU A 346 11.00 12.95 2.90
CA GLU A 346 12.46 13.12 2.98
C GLU A 346 12.87 14.55 3.30
N TRP A 347 12.25 15.53 2.64
CA TRP A 347 12.50 16.95 2.93
C TRP A 347 12.16 17.29 4.38
N ALA A 348 11.02 16.81 4.88
CA ALA A 348 10.59 17.00 6.26
C ALA A 348 11.54 16.34 7.26
N ALA A 349 12.04 15.15 6.95
CA ALA A 349 13.04 14.47 7.79
C ALA A 349 14.35 15.27 7.90
N ARG A 350 14.83 15.91 6.81
CA ARG A 350 15.98 16.82 6.82
C ARG A 350 15.75 18.06 7.69
N LYS A 351 14.49 18.45 7.90
CA LYS A 351 14.09 19.56 8.77
C LYS A 351 13.71 19.11 10.18
N ASN A 352 13.98 17.85 10.55
CA ASN A 352 13.58 17.24 11.82
C ASN A 352 12.06 17.29 12.10
N ILE A 353 11.24 17.25 11.03
CA ILE A 353 9.78 17.18 11.16
C ILE A 353 9.37 15.70 11.21
N ALA A 354 8.66 15.32 12.28
CA ALA A 354 8.22 13.93 12.45
C ALA A 354 7.25 13.48 11.32
N PRO A 355 7.38 12.24 10.79
CA PRO A 355 6.52 11.73 9.71
C PRO A 355 5.03 11.79 10.03
N LEU A 356 4.63 11.58 11.28
CA LEU A 356 3.24 11.73 11.73
C LEU A 356 2.72 13.17 11.63
N SER A 357 3.59 14.19 11.70
CA SER A 357 3.19 15.60 11.49
C SER A 357 2.90 15.86 10.02
N VAL A 358 3.72 15.29 9.12
CA VAL A 358 3.51 15.35 7.66
C VAL A 358 2.17 14.65 7.33
N ALA A 359 1.95 13.47 7.89
CA ALA A 359 0.68 12.75 7.73
C ALA A 359 -0.51 13.59 8.21
N ALA A 360 -0.44 14.21 9.40
CA ALA A 360 -1.52 15.02 9.94
C ALA A 360 -1.83 16.25 9.07
N ALA A 361 -0.80 16.94 8.56
CA ALA A 361 -0.99 18.07 7.66
C ALA A 361 -1.62 17.64 6.32
N GLY A 362 -1.13 16.55 5.73
CA GLY A 362 -1.69 16.01 4.49
C GLY A 362 -3.12 15.50 4.65
N ILE A 363 -3.45 14.87 5.78
CA ILE A 363 -4.81 14.43 6.09
C ILE A 363 -5.74 15.62 6.31
N ALA A 364 -5.28 16.69 7.00
CA ALA A 364 -6.06 17.90 7.15
C ALA A 364 -6.40 18.52 5.77
N LEU A 365 -5.42 18.56 4.85
CA LEU A 365 -5.64 18.99 3.46
C LEU A 365 -6.62 18.06 2.73
N TYR A 366 -6.49 16.75 2.92
CA TYR A 366 -7.40 15.76 2.31
C TYR A 366 -8.84 15.93 2.80
N ILE A 367 -9.05 16.21 4.10
CA ILE A 367 -10.36 16.53 4.66
C ILE A 367 -10.89 17.84 4.07
N ALA A 368 -10.04 18.87 3.94
CA ALA A 368 -10.44 20.16 3.35
C ALA A 368 -10.93 19.99 1.88
N ILE A 369 -10.29 19.13 1.09
CA ILE A 369 -10.77 18.81 -0.26
C ILE A 369 -12.14 18.15 -0.20
N GLN A 370 -12.36 17.21 0.74
CA GLN A 370 -13.67 16.58 0.92
C GLN A 370 -14.76 17.58 1.35
N CYS A 371 -14.43 18.63 2.09
CA CYS A 371 -15.36 19.71 2.35
C CYS A 371 -15.82 20.41 1.06
N GLY A 372 -15.00 20.45 0.01
CA GLY A 372 -15.40 20.95 -1.31
C GLY A 372 -16.57 20.16 -1.93
N PHE A 373 -16.59 18.82 -1.75
CA PHE A 373 -17.72 17.98 -2.18
C PHE A 373 -18.98 18.25 -1.32
N VAL A 374 -18.81 18.56 -0.03
CA VAL A 374 -19.93 18.91 0.86
C VAL A 374 -20.52 20.26 0.52
N LEU A 375 -19.67 21.24 0.16
CA LEU A 375 -20.09 22.60 -0.19
C LEU A 375 -20.73 22.69 -1.59
N ASP A 376 -20.55 21.64 -2.42
CA ASP A 376 -21.13 21.54 -3.75
C ASP A 376 -20.74 22.72 -4.69
N TRP A 377 -19.45 23.04 -4.70
CA TRP A 377 -18.94 24.14 -5.49
C TRP A 377 -18.71 23.74 -6.95
N ALA A 378 -19.73 23.93 -7.77
CA ALA A 378 -19.79 23.50 -9.18
C ALA A 378 -18.56 23.86 -10.04
N PRO A 379 -17.95 25.08 -9.99
CA PRO A 379 -16.79 25.38 -10.83
C PRO A 379 -15.57 24.52 -10.58
N SER A 380 -15.51 23.80 -9.46
CA SER A 380 -14.35 23.02 -9.01
C SER A 380 -14.50 21.50 -9.17
N TYR A 381 -15.60 20.98 -9.71
CA TYR A 381 -15.89 19.53 -9.74
C TYR A 381 -14.77 18.69 -10.36
N GLN A 382 -14.21 19.12 -11.49
CA GLN A 382 -13.08 18.45 -12.14
C GLN A 382 -11.84 18.47 -11.25
N LEU A 383 -11.50 19.63 -10.72
CA LEU A 383 -10.35 19.82 -9.84
C LEU A 383 -10.48 19.02 -8.55
N LEU A 384 -11.65 19.02 -7.91
CA LEU A 384 -11.91 18.26 -6.68
C LEU A 384 -11.72 16.78 -6.89
N SER A 385 -12.20 16.22 -8.02
CA SER A 385 -12.07 14.79 -8.33
C SER A 385 -10.62 14.35 -8.47
N VAL A 386 -9.77 15.17 -9.11
CA VAL A 386 -8.34 14.91 -9.29
C VAL A 386 -7.57 15.14 -7.97
N LEU A 387 -7.85 16.23 -7.25
CA LEU A 387 -7.21 16.54 -5.97
C LEU A 387 -7.55 15.51 -4.90
N PHE A 388 -8.77 14.98 -4.88
CA PHE A 388 -9.15 13.90 -3.98
C PHE A 388 -8.21 12.70 -4.13
N THR A 389 -7.92 12.33 -5.36
CA THR A 389 -7.03 11.20 -5.67
C THR A 389 -5.57 11.54 -5.41
N LEU A 390 -5.12 12.73 -5.81
CA LEU A 390 -3.74 13.20 -5.63
C LEU A 390 -3.35 13.26 -4.15
N VAL A 391 -4.14 13.99 -3.35
CA VAL A 391 -3.83 14.23 -1.94
C VAL A 391 -4.15 13.00 -1.09
N GLY A 392 -5.13 12.19 -1.48
CA GLY A 392 -5.44 10.93 -0.83
C GLY A 392 -4.27 9.95 -0.75
N THR A 393 -3.27 10.07 -1.65
CA THR A 393 -2.04 9.25 -1.60
C THR A 393 -1.21 9.45 -0.33
N ILE A 394 -1.40 10.57 0.41
CA ILE A 394 -0.74 10.81 1.70
C ILE A 394 -1.03 9.70 2.71
N THR A 395 -2.16 9.04 2.58
CA THR A 395 -2.54 7.95 3.48
C THR A 395 -1.55 6.78 3.41
N GLY A 396 -0.88 6.57 2.28
CA GLY A 396 0.13 5.52 2.12
C GLY A 396 1.40 5.68 2.99
N ILE A 397 1.63 6.85 3.59
CA ILE A 397 2.76 7.11 4.49
C ILE A 397 2.75 6.18 5.73
N GLU A 398 1.57 5.66 6.12
CA GLU A 398 1.40 4.82 7.30
C GLU A 398 2.26 3.55 7.24
N TYR A 399 2.43 2.95 6.05
CA TYR A 399 3.26 1.76 5.89
C TYR A 399 4.72 2.03 6.25
N ALA A 400 5.24 3.19 5.85
CA ALA A 400 6.60 3.60 6.17
C ALA A 400 6.76 3.90 7.68
N ILE A 401 5.80 4.61 8.28
CA ILE A 401 5.82 4.95 9.71
C ILE A 401 5.78 3.66 10.55
N VAL A 402 4.87 2.74 10.23
CA VAL A 402 4.73 1.48 10.97
C VAL A 402 5.94 0.57 10.76
N ALA A 403 6.48 0.51 9.54
CA ALA A 403 7.67 -0.29 9.26
C ALA A 403 8.89 0.18 10.05
N GLN A 404 9.07 1.49 10.21
CA GLN A 404 10.18 2.07 11.00
C GLN A 404 10.00 1.91 12.51
N ALA A 405 8.75 1.86 12.98
CA ALA A 405 8.43 1.76 14.40
C ALA A 405 8.39 0.32 14.95
N MET A 406 8.52 -0.68 14.08
CA MET A 406 8.43 -2.10 14.44
C MET A 406 9.78 -2.80 14.34
N PRO A 407 10.05 -3.77 15.25
CA PRO A 407 11.17 -4.68 15.05
C PRO A 407 11.07 -5.38 13.69
N PRO A 408 12.20 -5.67 12.99
CA PRO A 408 12.19 -6.30 11.65
C PRO A 408 11.35 -7.56 11.56
N ALA A 409 11.32 -8.37 12.64
CA ALA A 409 10.52 -9.60 12.73
C ALA A 409 9.00 -9.36 12.73
N LEU A 410 8.53 -8.18 13.12
CA LEU A 410 7.11 -7.81 13.22
C LEU A 410 6.63 -6.91 12.07
N THR A 411 7.53 -6.28 11.30
CA THR A 411 7.20 -5.31 10.25
C THR A 411 6.21 -5.86 9.22
N GLY A 412 6.44 -7.06 8.70
CA GLY A 412 5.54 -7.67 7.72
C GLY A 412 4.15 -7.94 8.30
N ARG A 413 4.06 -8.31 9.58
CA ARG A 413 2.80 -8.57 10.28
C ARG A 413 2.04 -7.30 10.58
N ALA A 414 2.76 -6.24 10.96
CA ALA A 414 2.16 -4.93 11.16
C ALA A 414 1.56 -4.39 9.86
N SER A 415 2.26 -4.54 8.73
CA SER A 415 1.75 -4.17 7.40
C SER A 415 0.51 -5.00 7.01
N THR A 416 0.49 -6.30 7.32
CA THR A 416 -0.68 -7.17 7.07
C THR A 416 -1.87 -6.77 7.95
N CYS A 417 -1.63 -6.41 9.21
CA CYS A 417 -2.67 -5.94 10.12
C CYS A 417 -3.24 -4.60 9.65
N LEU A 418 -2.40 -3.66 9.22
CA LEU A 418 -2.85 -2.41 8.60
C LEU A 418 -3.72 -2.68 7.38
N ASN A 419 -3.26 -3.52 6.46
CA ASN A 419 -4.01 -3.89 5.26
C ASN A 419 -5.39 -4.46 5.61
N LEU A 420 -5.46 -5.38 6.57
CA LEU A 420 -6.74 -5.93 7.05
C LEU A 420 -7.68 -4.81 7.50
N LEU A 421 -7.20 -3.90 8.35
CA LEU A 421 -8.01 -2.81 8.90
C LEU A 421 -8.42 -1.79 7.83
N ILE A 422 -7.52 -1.44 6.89
CA ILE A 422 -7.80 -0.52 5.78
C ILE A 422 -8.89 -1.09 4.89
N PHE A 423 -8.77 -2.34 4.46
CA PHE A 423 -9.74 -2.93 3.52
C PHE A 423 -11.08 -3.25 4.18
N LEU A 424 -11.08 -3.59 5.47
CA LEU A 424 -12.33 -3.70 6.23
C LEU A 424 -13.01 -2.34 6.38
N GLY A 425 -12.22 -1.29 6.65
CA GLY A 425 -12.69 0.10 6.65
C GLY A 425 -13.20 0.54 5.28
N ALA A 426 -12.50 0.20 4.19
CA ALA A 426 -12.92 0.52 2.82
C ALA A 426 -14.25 -0.18 2.46
N PHE A 427 -14.45 -1.43 2.90
CA PHE A 427 -15.75 -2.10 2.80
C PHE A 427 -16.85 -1.29 3.50
N ALA A 428 -16.63 -0.93 4.77
CA ALA A 428 -17.62 -0.20 5.55
C ALA A 428 -17.94 1.19 4.95
N VAL A 429 -16.90 1.91 4.49
CA VAL A 429 -17.05 3.22 3.83
C VAL A 429 -17.83 3.06 2.53
N GLN A 430 -17.47 2.13 1.67
CA GLN A 430 -18.07 2.00 0.34
C GLN A 430 -19.52 1.53 0.41
N ALA A 431 -19.83 0.54 1.26
CA ALA A 431 -21.19 0.07 1.48
C ALA A 431 -22.04 1.12 2.22
N GLY A 432 -21.48 1.74 3.27
CA GLY A 432 -22.16 2.76 4.05
C GLY A 432 -22.47 4.02 3.25
N PHE A 433 -21.55 4.46 2.37
CA PHE A 433 -21.80 5.58 1.46
C PHE A 433 -22.99 5.29 0.55
N GLY A 434 -23.05 4.10 -0.04
CA GLY A 434 -24.17 3.68 -0.88
C GLY A 434 -25.49 3.58 -0.13
N ALA A 435 -25.46 3.09 1.12
CA ALA A 435 -26.63 3.06 1.99
C ALA A 435 -27.16 4.46 2.29
N ILE A 436 -26.25 5.42 2.57
CA ILE A 436 -26.64 6.82 2.79
C ILE A 436 -27.24 7.43 1.54
N VAL A 437 -26.57 7.33 0.37
CA VAL A 437 -27.08 7.86 -0.90
C VAL A 437 -28.45 7.26 -1.25
N GLY A 438 -28.64 5.98 -0.99
CA GLY A 438 -29.88 5.26 -1.25
C GLY A 438 -31.09 5.69 -0.38
N LEU A 439 -30.90 6.58 0.61
CA LEU A 439 -32.01 7.14 1.40
C LEU A 439 -32.86 8.16 0.59
N TRP A 440 -32.32 8.68 -0.49
CA TRP A 440 -33.02 9.62 -1.37
C TRP A 440 -33.59 8.91 -2.59
N ARG A 441 -34.65 9.48 -3.15
CA ARG A 441 -35.23 9.02 -4.43
C ARG A 441 -34.44 9.62 -5.59
N PRO A 442 -34.12 8.82 -6.60
CA PRO A 442 -33.52 9.33 -7.83
C PRO A 442 -34.55 10.12 -8.67
N ASP A 443 -34.05 10.94 -9.58
CA ASP A 443 -34.85 11.59 -10.61
C ASP A 443 -35.27 10.60 -11.72
N ALA A 444 -35.97 11.11 -12.75
CA ALA A 444 -36.42 10.31 -13.89
C ALA A 444 -35.27 9.69 -14.72
N LEU A 445 -34.07 10.28 -14.65
CA LEU A 445 -32.84 9.82 -15.30
C LEU A 445 -31.98 8.91 -14.39
N GLN A 446 -32.52 8.52 -13.24
CA GLN A 446 -31.82 7.69 -12.24
C GLN A 446 -30.57 8.37 -11.63
N HIS A 447 -30.55 9.72 -11.58
CA HIS A 447 -29.54 10.50 -10.85
C HIS A 447 -30.02 10.77 -9.42
N TYR A 448 -29.11 10.61 -8.48
CA TYR A 448 -29.36 10.94 -7.08
C TYR A 448 -29.02 12.40 -6.81
N PRO A 449 -29.83 13.11 -5.98
CA PRO A 449 -29.63 14.54 -5.75
C PRO A 449 -28.34 14.86 -5.02
N ALA A 450 -27.78 16.05 -5.28
CA ALA A 450 -26.53 16.51 -4.66
C ALA A 450 -26.55 16.42 -3.12
N VAL A 451 -27.69 16.66 -2.49
CA VAL A 451 -27.87 16.56 -1.01
C VAL A 451 -27.54 15.15 -0.50
N ALA A 452 -27.80 14.09 -1.25
CA ALA A 452 -27.48 12.72 -0.88
C ALA A 452 -25.96 12.54 -0.73
N TYR A 453 -25.20 13.01 -1.73
CA TYR A 453 -23.73 12.96 -1.74
C TYR A 453 -23.12 13.89 -0.69
N ARG A 454 -23.65 15.11 -0.53
CA ARG A 454 -23.22 16.05 0.51
C ARG A 454 -23.34 15.45 1.90
N THR A 455 -24.47 14.77 2.18
CA THR A 455 -24.66 14.08 3.46
C THR A 455 -23.67 12.95 3.65
N ALA A 456 -23.48 12.11 2.63
CA ALA A 456 -22.54 11.00 2.70
C ALA A 456 -21.10 11.46 2.90
N PHE A 457 -20.63 12.45 2.14
CA PHE A 457 -19.31 13.06 2.35
C PHE A 457 -19.20 13.75 3.70
N GLY A 458 -20.25 14.45 4.15
CA GLY A 458 -20.31 15.11 5.46
C GLY A 458 -20.07 14.12 6.61
N VAL A 459 -20.70 12.96 6.57
CA VAL A 459 -20.48 11.88 7.56
C VAL A 459 -19.02 11.42 7.53
N LEU A 460 -18.42 11.22 6.36
CA LEU A 460 -17.03 10.80 6.25
C LEU A 460 -16.06 11.88 6.75
N VAL A 461 -16.33 13.15 6.48
CA VAL A 461 -15.56 14.29 6.99
C VAL A 461 -15.59 14.31 8.51
N LEU A 462 -16.77 14.17 9.13
CA LEU A 462 -16.92 14.16 10.59
C LEU A 462 -16.15 13.01 11.24
N LEU A 463 -16.22 11.81 10.68
CA LEU A 463 -15.47 10.65 11.18
C LEU A 463 -13.95 10.85 11.11
N GLN A 464 -13.46 11.43 10.02
CA GLN A 464 -12.03 11.73 9.85
C GLN A 464 -11.57 12.87 10.78
N LEU A 465 -12.39 13.91 10.94
CA LEU A 465 -12.12 15.00 11.87
C LEU A 465 -12.02 14.50 13.31
N ALA A 466 -12.88 13.58 13.74
CA ALA A 466 -12.80 12.98 15.07
C ALA A 466 -11.45 12.29 15.30
N GLY A 467 -10.93 11.56 14.31
CA GLY A 467 -9.60 10.94 14.35
C GLY A 467 -8.47 11.98 14.44
N LEU A 468 -8.52 13.01 13.58
CA LEU A 468 -7.52 14.09 13.56
C LEU A 468 -7.49 14.89 14.86
N VAL A 469 -8.67 15.29 15.38
CA VAL A 469 -8.79 16.03 16.64
C VAL A 469 -8.26 15.20 17.81
N ARG A 470 -8.63 13.92 17.89
CA ARG A 470 -8.11 13.00 18.92
C ARG A 470 -6.59 12.87 18.87
N PHE A 471 -6.01 12.79 17.68
CA PHE A 471 -4.55 12.75 17.49
C PHE A 471 -3.92 14.05 17.99
N LEU A 472 -4.41 15.22 17.56
CA LEU A 472 -3.88 16.52 17.96
C LEU A 472 -3.99 16.78 19.46
N ALA A 473 -5.12 16.39 20.09
CA ALA A 473 -5.33 16.51 21.53
C ALA A 473 -4.31 15.67 22.34
N ARG A 474 -4.06 14.43 21.90
CA ARG A 474 -3.05 13.56 22.54
C ARG A 474 -1.65 14.12 22.42
N ARG A 475 -1.31 14.70 21.28
CA ARG A 475 0.00 15.31 21.04
C ARG A 475 0.22 16.52 21.92
N ARG A 476 -0.78 17.42 22.04
CA ARG A 476 -0.72 18.58 22.96
C ARG A 476 -0.56 18.14 24.41
N GLY A 477 -1.27 17.11 24.84
CA GLY A 477 -1.15 16.56 26.19
C GLY A 477 0.25 16.01 26.53
N ARG A 478 0.92 15.40 25.54
CA ARG A 478 2.31 14.91 25.71
C ARG A 478 3.32 16.05 25.77
N SER A 479 3.22 17.03 24.90
CA SER A 479 4.09 18.22 24.94
C SER A 479 3.97 18.97 26.26
N ALA A 480 2.74 19.13 26.78
CA ALA A 480 2.51 19.75 28.08
C ALA A 480 3.10 18.95 29.26
N ARG A 481 3.05 17.62 29.23
CA ARG A 481 3.67 16.75 30.23
C ARG A 481 5.19 16.78 30.17
N SER A 482 5.78 16.75 28.98
CA SER A 482 7.23 16.87 28.78
C SER A 482 7.76 18.22 29.26
N GLY A 483 7.04 19.31 28.96
CA GLY A 483 7.39 20.64 29.45
C GLY A 483 7.33 20.76 30.99
N LYS A 484 6.31 20.14 31.62
CA LYS A 484 6.22 20.09 33.10
C LYS A 484 7.35 19.27 33.72
N MET A 485 7.71 18.14 33.11
CA MET A 485 8.80 17.29 33.59
C MET A 485 10.16 17.97 33.45
N ALA A 486 10.43 18.67 32.35
CA ALA A 486 11.61 19.48 32.15
C ALA A 486 11.70 20.64 33.16
N ALA A 487 10.58 21.27 33.49
CA ALA A 487 10.51 22.32 34.49
C ALA A 487 10.74 21.81 35.94
N ILE A 488 10.30 20.58 36.24
CA ILE A 488 10.56 19.93 37.53
C ILE A 488 12.04 19.58 37.66
N ASN A 489 12.62 18.92 36.64
CA ASN A 489 14.04 18.55 36.64
C ASN A 489 14.97 19.80 36.74
N SER A 490 14.61 20.89 36.04
CA SER A 490 15.39 22.15 36.13
C SER A 490 15.34 22.79 37.52
N LYS A 491 14.23 22.63 38.29
CA LYS A 491 14.11 23.09 39.67
C LYS A 491 14.93 22.22 40.61
N GLU A 492 14.88 20.89 40.45
CA GLU A 492 15.71 19.96 41.24
C GLU A 492 17.22 20.17 41.03
N ASP A 493 17.64 20.41 39.76
CA ASP A 493 19.04 20.74 39.44
C ASP A 493 19.47 22.09 40.06
N TYR A 494 18.58 23.07 40.16
CA TYR A 494 18.86 24.36 40.79
C TYR A 494 18.99 24.20 42.31
N GLU A 495 18.10 23.43 42.95
CA GLU A 495 18.14 23.17 44.39
C GLU A 495 19.33 22.28 44.82
N THR A 496 19.68 21.27 44.00
CA THR A 496 20.85 20.41 44.28
C THR A 496 22.19 21.07 43.93
N GLY A 497 22.23 21.97 42.95
CA GLY A 497 23.42 22.75 42.55
C GLY A 497 23.85 23.76 43.58
N SER A 498 22.93 24.28 44.42
CA SER A 498 23.23 25.22 45.50
C SER A 498 23.90 24.56 46.74
N LEU A 499 23.92 23.21 46.80
CA LEU A 499 24.45 22.45 47.92
C LEU A 499 25.86 21.83 47.65
N ARG A 500 26.54 22.14 46.56
CA ARG A 500 27.91 21.75 46.35
C ARG A 500 28.83 22.85 46.94
N PRO A 501 29.51 22.64 48.11
CA PRO A 501 30.50 23.57 48.61
C PRO A 501 31.67 23.57 47.64
N SER A 502 32.14 24.78 47.30
CA SER A 502 33.36 25.05 46.55
C SER A 502 34.55 24.38 47.27
N ARG A 503 34.97 23.21 46.83
CA ARG A 503 36.28 22.67 47.25
C ARG A 503 37.36 23.57 46.65
N GLN A 504 37.95 24.35 47.55
CA GLN A 504 39.17 25.12 47.36
C GLN A 504 40.24 24.24 46.67
N ARG A 505 40.74 24.72 45.56
CA ARG A 505 42.00 24.26 45.00
C ARG A 505 43.07 24.71 45.96
N GLU A 506 43.49 23.84 46.85
CA GLU A 506 44.79 24.01 47.51
C GLU A 506 45.88 23.87 46.44
N ALA A 507 46.59 24.96 46.21
CA ALA A 507 47.84 25.00 45.49
C ALA A 507 48.89 24.17 46.27
N ARG A 508 49.54 23.22 45.63
CA ARG A 508 50.84 22.65 46.13
C ARG A 508 51.95 23.56 45.63
N PRO A 509 52.83 24.03 46.52
CA PRO A 509 54.12 24.53 46.12
C PRO A 509 55.09 23.35 45.98
N ASP A 510 56.10 23.54 45.13
CA ASP A 510 57.32 22.83 44.80
C ASP A 510 57.28 21.77 43.73
#